data_fd5dd74e743e83ff2b46be6077ec5365
#
_entry.id   fd5dd74e743e83ff2b46be6077ec5365
#
_cell.length_a   1.000
_cell.length_b   1.000
_cell.length_c   1.000
_cell.angle_alpha   90.00
_cell.angle_beta   90.00
_cell.angle_gamma   90.00
#
_symmetry.space_group_name_H-M   'P 1'
#
loop_
_entity.id
_entity.type
_entity.pdbx_description
1 polymer ?
#
loop_
_entity_poly.entity_id
_entity_poly.type
_entity_poly.pdbx_seq_one_letter_code
_entity_poly.pdbx_strand_id
1 'polypeptide(L)'
;KRRGVTAAHRVWTNSVAILAGDLLFARAGSLGVELGDAAMRRQAETFERLVLGQMRETVGPGDADDPIEHYLSVLGDKTGSLIALAGELGLSQSDGPMEYIPAIQGFGEKIGVAFQLVDDVLDLSANEKKTGKKAGTDIRRGVATLPMLLLSEDARRNKESAKLLT
;
A
#
# COMPACT_ATOMS: atom_id res chain seq x y z
N LYS A 1 16.54 9.13 -4.36
CA LYS A 1 15.71 10.34 -4.41
C LYS A 1 14.24 9.91 -4.41
N ARG A 2 13.37 10.68 -3.77
CA ARG A 2 11.93 10.48 -3.82
C ARG A 2 11.31 11.82 -4.24
N ARG A 3 10.53 11.83 -5.32
CA ARG A 3 9.95 13.06 -5.92
C ARG A 3 11.01 14.16 -6.15
N GLY A 4 12.19 13.79 -6.65
CA GLY A 4 13.29 14.73 -6.88
C GLY A 4 14.13 15.07 -5.64
N VAL A 5 13.64 14.83 -4.43
CA VAL A 5 14.32 15.14 -3.15
C VAL A 5 15.12 13.95 -2.65
N THR A 6 16.24 14.19 -2.00
CA THR A 6 17.06 13.15 -1.37
C THR A 6 16.29 12.52 -0.21
N ALA A 7 16.21 11.19 -0.15
CA ALA A 7 15.51 10.50 0.92
C ALA A 7 16.19 10.69 2.28
N ALA A 8 15.41 10.69 3.38
CA ALA A 8 15.87 10.96 4.74
C ALA A 8 17.10 10.13 5.15
N HIS A 9 17.10 8.82 4.87
CA HIS A 9 18.23 7.93 5.19
C HIS A 9 19.51 8.24 4.42
N ARG A 10 19.41 9.00 3.33
CA ARG A 10 20.58 9.48 2.55
C ARG A 10 21.10 10.82 3.04
N VAL A 11 20.23 11.65 3.63
CA VAL A 11 20.58 12.96 4.19
C VAL A 11 21.19 12.79 5.59
N TRP A 12 20.54 11.95 6.40
CA TRP A 12 20.97 11.68 7.77
C TRP A 12 21.61 10.29 7.88
N THR A 13 20.94 9.35 8.53
CA THR A 13 21.34 7.93 8.60
C THR A 13 20.09 7.06 8.62
N ASN A 14 20.22 5.74 8.45
CA ASN A 14 19.10 4.82 8.65
C ASN A 14 18.51 4.93 10.05
N SER A 15 19.37 5.01 11.09
CA SER A 15 18.91 5.12 12.47
C SER A 15 18.09 6.38 12.70
N VAL A 16 18.55 7.53 12.21
CA VAL A 16 17.79 8.78 12.33
C VAL A 16 16.48 8.72 11.53
N ALA A 17 16.48 8.13 10.34
CA ALA A 17 15.26 7.99 9.55
C ALA A 17 14.22 7.08 10.23
N ILE A 18 14.64 5.99 10.87
CA ILE A 18 13.78 5.11 11.66
C ILE A 18 13.20 5.85 12.86
N LEU A 19 14.08 6.47 13.68
CA LEU A 19 13.62 7.22 14.86
C LEU A 19 12.69 8.38 14.52
N ALA A 20 12.89 9.05 13.37
CA ALA A 20 11.96 10.06 12.88
C ALA A 20 10.59 9.46 12.53
N GLY A 21 10.56 8.27 11.95
CA GLY A 21 9.33 7.51 11.70
C GLY A 21 8.62 7.14 13.00
N ASP A 22 9.35 6.63 13.99
CA ASP A 22 8.82 6.26 15.30
C ASP A 22 8.25 7.49 16.03
N LEU A 23 8.94 8.64 15.97
CA LEU A 23 8.44 9.89 16.54
C LEU A 23 7.13 10.35 15.88
N LEU A 24 7.03 10.27 14.55
CA LEU A 24 5.81 10.61 13.82
C LEU A 24 4.67 9.66 14.18
N PHE A 25 4.96 8.37 14.32
CA PHE A 25 3.99 7.38 14.74
C PHE A 25 3.50 7.62 16.17
N ALA A 26 4.41 7.86 17.11
CA ALA A 26 4.06 8.21 18.49
C ALA A 26 3.21 9.50 18.55
N ARG A 27 3.52 10.50 17.72
CA ARG A 27 2.74 11.73 17.65
C ARG A 27 1.33 11.49 17.08
N ALA A 28 1.22 10.65 16.05
CA ALA A 28 -0.08 10.23 15.51
C ALA A 28 -0.93 9.52 16.59
N GLY A 29 -0.32 8.63 17.39
CA GLY A 29 -0.98 7.99 18.53
C GLY A 29 -1.46 8.99 19.56
N SER A 30 -0.64 9.99 19.93
CA SER A 30 -1.03 11.04 20.87
C SER A 30 -2.24 11.84 20.37
N LEU A 31 -2.28 12.17 19.07
CA LEU A 31 -3.43 12.85 18.48
C LEU A 31 -4.67 11.94 18.45
N GLY A 32 -4.48 10.64 18.23
CA GLY A 32 -5.58 9.68 18.26
C GLY A 32 -6.27 9.60 19.62
N VAL A 33 -5.52 9.75 20.73
CA VAL A 33 -6.10 9.80 22.08
C VAL A 33 -7.08 10.97 22.25
N GLU A 34 -6.78 12.12 21.64
CA GLU A 34 -7.66 13.31 21.67
C GLU A 34 -9.00 13.07 20.95
N LEU A 35 -9.04 12.09 20.03
CA LEU A 35 -10.25 11.70 19.29
C LEU A 35 -11.12 10.66 20.04
N GLY A 36 -10.64 10.15 21.17
CA GLY A 36 -11.35 9.20 22.03
C GLY A 36 -11.04 7.72 21.73
N ASP A 37 -11.53 6.85 22.62
CA ASP A 37 -11.21 5.42 22.65
C ASP A 37 -11.57 4.68 21.35
N ALA A 38 -12.69 5.02 20.72
CA ALA A 38 -13.13 4.41 19.47
C ALA A 38 -12.13 4.67 18.33
N ALA A 39 -11.67 5.92 18.20
CA ALA A 39 -10.69 6.31 17.20
C ALA A 39 -9.34 5.61 17.43
N MET A 40 -8.88 5.54 18.69
CA MET A 40 -7.66 4.84 19.06
C MET A 40 -7.72 3.35 18.73
N ARG A 41 -8.83 2.69 19.04
CA ARG A 41 -9.04 1.29 18.70
C ARG A 41 -8.96 1.06 17.20
N ARG A 42 -9.67 1.88 16.41
CA ARG A 42 -9.66 1.79 14.95
C ARG A 42 -8.29 2.05 14.35
N GLN A 43 -7.54 3.00 14.90
CA GLN A 43 -6.16 3.25 14.50
C GLN A 43 -5.25 2.04 14.78
N ALA A 44 -5.37 1.42 15.96
CA ALA A 44 -4.58 0.25 16.33
C ALA A 44 -4.89 -0.95 15.43
N GLU A 45 -6.17 -1.27 15.20
CA GLU A 45 -6.63 -2.34 14.32
C GLU A 45 -6.15 -2.12 12.87
N THR A 46 -6.19 -0.87 12.38
CA THR A 46 -5.73 -0.55 11.03
C THR A 46 -4.22 -0.69 10.91
N PHE A 47 -3.46 -0.30 11.95
CA PHE A 47 -2.02 -0.48 11.96
C PHE A 47 -1.62 -1.95 11.99
N GLU A 48 -2.29 -2.78 12.82
CA GLU A 48 -2.11 -4.23 12.83
C GLU A 48 -2.35 -4.82 11.43
N ARG A 49 -3.48 -4.47 10.80
CA ARG A 49 -3.83 -4.90 9.44
C ARG A 49 -2.76 -4.51 8.42
N LEU A 50 -2.24 -3.27 8.49
CA LEU A 50 -1.15 -2.79 7.62
C LEU A 50 0.12 -3.63 7.80
N VAL A 51 0.52 -3.92 9.06
CA VAL A 51 1.73 -4.71 9.35
C VAL A 51 1.56 -6.14 8.85
N LEU A 52 0.40 -6.77 9.09
CA LEU A 52 0.09 -8.09 8.58
C LEU A 52 0.12 -8.13 7.05
N GLY A 53 -0.44 -7.12 6.37
CA GLY A 53 -0.38 -6.99 4.92
C GLY A 53 1.07 -6.88 4.42
N GLN A 54 1.91 -6.12 5.11
CA GLN A 54 3.34 -6.01 4.78
C GLN A 54 4.08 -7.35 4.98
N MET A 55 3.75 -8.09 6.04
CA MET A 55 4.32 -9.42 6.26
C MET A 55 3.90 -10.40 5.17
N ARG A 56 2.61 -10.42 4.80
CA ARG A 56 2.07 -11.26 3.73
C ARG A 56 2.70 -10.94 2.37
N GLU A 57 2.93 -9.67 2.07
CA GLU A 57 3.67 -9.27 0.86
C GLU A 57 5.10 -9.82 0.86
N THR A 58 5.77 -9.77 2.02
CA THR A 58 7.16 -10.21 2.15
C THR A 58 7.30 -11.73 2.04
N VAL A 59 6.35 -12.46 2.61
CA VAL A 59 6.33 -13.95 2.56
C VAL A 59 5.85 -14.46 1.19
N GLY A 60 4.92 -13.75 0.56
CA GLY A 60 4.28 -14.16 -0.68
C GLY A 60 3.09 -15.12 -0.46
N PRO A 61 2.40 -15.49 -1.55
CA PRO A 61 1.30 -16.46 -1.49
C PRO A 61 1.80 -17.87 -1.17
N GLY A 62 1.00 -18.64 -0.45
CA GLY A 62 1.23 -20.08 -0.26
C GLY A 62 0.91 -20.87 -1.53
N ASP A 63 1.32 -22.15 -1.55
CA ASP A 63 1.13 -23.04 -2.72
C ASP A 63 -0.33 -23.25 -3.13
N ALA A 64 -1.27 -23.09 -2.20
CA ALA A 64 -2.71 -23.23 -2.43
C ALA A 64 -3.42 -21.91 -2.71
N ASP A 65 -2.73 -20.77 -2.58
CA ASP A 65 -3.32 -19.45 -2.75
C ASP A 65 -3.37 -19.03 -4.22
N ASP A 66 -4.42 -18.30 -4.59
CA ASP A 66 -4.41 -17.56 -5.85
C ASP A 66 -3.50 -16.32 -5.72
N PRO A 67 -2.44 -16.21 -6.56
CA PRO A 67 -1.48 -15.12 -6.42
C PRO A 67 -2.09 -13.73 -6.67
N ILE A 68 -3.12 -13.62 -7.52
CA ILE A 68 -3.78 -12.35 -7.82
C ILE A 68 -4.67 -11.93 -6.66
N GLU A 69 -5.45 -12.86 -6.10
CA GLU A 69 -6.27 -12.58 -4.92
C GLU A 69 -5.41 -12.24 -3.71
N HIS A 70 -4.30 -12.97 -3.50
CA HIS A 70 -3.32 -12.64 -2.47
C HIS A 70 -2.80 -11.21 -2.63
N TYR A 71 -2.34 -10.85 -3.84
CA TYR A 71 -1.83 -9.52 -4.14
C TYR A 71 -2.87 -8.42 -3.87
N LEU A 72 -4.11 -8.57 -4.37
CA LEU A 72 -5.19 -7.60 -4.14
C LEU A 72 -5.54 -7.45 -2.66
N SER A 73 -5.55 -8.55 -1.91
CA SER A 73 -5.76 -8.55 -0.46
C SER A 73 -4.64 -7.78 0.27
N VAL A 74 -3.38 -7.97 -0.12
CA VAL A 74 -2.23 -7.23 0.42
C VAL A 74 -2.37 -5.73 0.16
N LEU A 75 -2.78 -5.31 -1.04
CA LEU A 75 -3.03 -3.89 -1.35
C LEU A 75 -4.15 -3.30 -0.49
N GLY A 76 -5.22 -4.07 -0.26
CA GLY A 76 -6.31 -3.69 0.65
C GLY A 76 -5.79 -3.44 2.06
N ASP A 77 -4.98 -4.35 2.58
CA ASP A 77 -4.43 -4.27 3.93
C ASP A 77 -3.41 -3.13 4.09
N LYS A 78 -2.51 -2.93 3.13
CA LYS A 78 -1.44 -1.93 3.23
C LYS A 78 -1.89 -0.50 2.93
N THR A 79 -2.77 -0.32 1.94
CA THR A 79 -3.13 1.00 1.41
C THR A 79 -4.61 1.30 1.61
N GLY A 80 -5.48 0.36 1.23
CA GLY A 80 -6.93 0.52 1.34
C GLY A 80 -7.38 0.80 2.77
N SER A 81 -6.86 0.06 3.74
CA SER A 81 -7.20 0.20 5.15
C SER A 81 -6.93 1.59 5.72
N LEU A 82 -5.81 2.22 5.33
CA LEU A 82 -5.47 3.57 5.79
C LEU A 82 -6.38 4.64 5.20
N ILE A 83 -6.77 4.50 3.93
CA ILE A 83 -7.70 5.44 3.29
C ILE A 83 -9.10 5.28 3.87
N ALA A 84 -9.51 4.04 4.13
CA ALA A 84 -10.78 3.76 4.82
C ALA A 84 -10.80 4.36 6.22
N LEU A 85 -9.75 4.19 7.03
CA LEU A 85 -9.61 4.80 8.35
C LEU A 85 -9.70 6.32 8.27
N ALA A 86 -9.00 6.95 7.34
CA ALA A 86 -9.02 8.40 7.20
C ALA A 86 -10.44 8.93 6.90
N GLY A 87 -11.19 8.23 6.04
CA GLY A 87 -12.59 8.55 5.74
C GLY A 87 -13.51 8.35 6.94
N GLU A 88 -13.35 7.23 7.67
CA GLU A 88 -14.12 6.92 8.89
C GLU A 88 -13.89 7.96 9.98
N LEU A 89 -12.63 8.29 10.26
CA LEU A 89 -12.30 9.33 11.26
C LEU A 89 -12.80 10.70 10.85
N GLY A 90 -12.67 11.05 9.55
CA GLY A 90 -13.21 12.30 9.02
C GLY A 90 -14.72 12.42 9.24
N LEU A 91 -15.48 11.36 8.95
CA LEU A 91 -16.93 11.36 9.19
C LEU A 91 -17.27 11.44 10.68
N SER A 92 -16.62 10.61 11.50
CA SER A 92 -16.93 10.52 12.93
C SER A 92 -16.59 11.81 13.70
N GLN A 93 -15.61 12.58 13.22
CA GLN A 93 -15.17 13.84 13.85
C GLN A 93 -15.86 15.09 13.28
N SER A 94 -16.66 14.94 12.22
CA SER A 94 -17.41 16.04 11.61
C SER A 94 -18.90 16.05 11.97
N ASP A 95 -19.32 15.30 13.00
CA ASP A 95 -20.73 15.08 13.35
C ASP A 95 -21.58 14.56 12.17
N GLY A 96 -20.93 13.88 11.23
CA GLY A 96 -21.60 13.31 10.06
C GLY A 96 -22.47 12.10 10.41
N PRO A 97 -23.44 11.73 9.54
CA PRO A 97 -24.30 10.58 9.78
C PRO A 97 -23.50 9.26 9.82
N MET A 98 -23.43 8.64 10.98
CA MET A 98 -22.65 7.43 11.24
C MET A 98 -23.09 6.22 10.39
N GLU A 99 -24.28 6.25 9.84
CA GLU A 99 -24.81 5.24 8.91
C GLU A 99 -24.00 5.13 7.62
N TYR A 100 -23.23 6.16 7.24
CA TYR A 100 -22.37 6.16 6.06
C TYR A 100 -20.99 5.52 6.32
N ILE A 101 -20.63 5.16 7.55
CA ILE A 101 -19.33 4.54 7.85
C ILE A 101 -19.05 3.32 6.96
N PRO A 102 -19.96 2.33 6.81
CA PRO A 102 -19.68 1.17 5.97
C PRO A 102 -19.42 1.54 4.50
N ALA A 103 -20.15 2.53 3.98
CA ALA A 103 -19.96 3.02 2.62
C ALA A 103 -18.61 3.72 2.42
N ILE A 104 -18.20 4.55 3.38
CA ILE A 104 -16.91 5.26 3.37
C ILE A 104 -15.75 4.27 3.51
N GLN A 105 -15.87 3.29 4.39
CA GLN A 105 -14.87 2.22 4.53
C GLN A 105 -14.71 1.45 3.21
N GLY A 106 -15.81 0.96 2.63
CA GLY A 106 -15.80 0.24 1.37
C GLY A 106 -15.27 1.09 0.19
N PHE A 107 -15.60 2.38 0.15
CA PHE A 107 -15.03 3.31 -0.82
C PHE A 107 -13.52 3.50 -0.62
N GLY A 108 -13.09 3.76 0.63
CA GLY A 108 -11.69 3.96 0.97
C GLY A 108 -10.81 2.76 0.62
N GLU A 109 -11.29 1.56 0.92
CA GLU A 109 -10.58 0.32 0.55
C GLU A 109 -10.43 0.18 -0.97
N LYS A 110 -11.52 0.35 -1.72
CA LYS A 110 -11.50 0.20 -3.18
C LYS A 110 -10.64 1.26 -3.87
N ILE A 111 -10.74 2.53 -3.44
CA ILE A 111 -9.92 3.60 -4.02
C ILE A 111 -8.44 3.42 -3.68
N GLY A 112 -8.11 2.89 -2.49
CA GLY A 112 -6.75 2.59 -2.10
C GLY A 112 -6.13 1.48 -2.94
N VAL A 113 -6.87 0.41 -3.19
CA VAL A 113 -6.45 -0.66 -4.11
C VAL A 113 -6.28 -0.10 -5.53
N ALA A 114 -7.26 0.62 -6.06
CA ALA A 114 -7.19 1.21 -7.39
C ALA A 114 -6.00 2.17 -7.54
N PHE A 115 -5.72 2.97 -6.53
CA PHE A 115 -4.56 3.87 -6.50
C PHE A 115 -3.25 3.09 -6.63
N GLN A 116 -3.11 2.00 -5.90
CA GLN A 116 -1.90 1.18 -5.96
C GLN A 116 -1.75 0.47 -7.30
N LEU A 117 -2.84 -0.06 -7.86
CA LEU A 117 -2.83 -0.66 -9.20
C LEU A 117 -2.36 0.33 -10.27
N VAL A 118 -2.80 1.59 -10.18
CA VAL A 118 -2.34 2.66 -11.07
C VAL A 118 -0.85 2.96 -10.86
N ASP A 119 -0.36 3.01 -9.61
CA ASP A 119 1.07 3.25 -9.33
C ASP A 119 1.94 2.13 -9.93
N ASP A 120 1.53 0.89 -9.84
CA ASP A 120 2.23 -0.26 -10.41
C ASP A 120 2.29 -0.20 -11.96
N VAL A 121 1.18 0.16 -12.60
CA VAL A 121 1.15 0.36 -14.07
C VAL A 121 2.03 1.55 -14.47
N LEU A 122 2.02 2.63 -13.69
CA LEU A 122 2.86 3.79 -13.93
C LEU A 122 4.35 3.47 -13.75
N ASP A 123 4.72 2.54 -12.84
CA ASP A 123 6.12 2.11 -12.70
C ASP A 123 6.63 1.44 -13.99
N LEU A 124 5.79 0.69 -14.69
CA LEU A 124 6.14 0.09 -15.98
C LEU A 124 6.30 1.13 -17.11
N SER A 125 5.41 2.12 -17.12
CA SER A 125 5.35 3.15 -18.17
C SER A 125 6.20 4.38 -17.87
N ALA A 126 6.93 4.40 -16.74
CA ALA A 126 7.60 5.58 -16.25
C ALA A 126 8.62 6.12 -17.26
N ASN A 127 8.36 7.33 -17.74
CA ASN A 127 9.36 8.11 -18.46
C ASN A 127 10.30 8.72 -17.41
N GLU A 128 11.56 8.25 -17.38
CA GLU A 128 12.58 8.63 -16.38
C GLU A 128 12.74 10.16 -16.27
N LYS A 129 12.54 10.89 -17.37
CA LYS A 129 12.61 12.37 -17.40
C LYS A 129 11.46 13.05 -16.66
N LYS A 130 10.27 12.42 -16.59
CA LYS A 130 9.08 13.01 -15.95
C LYS A 130 8.91 12.58 -14.49
N THR A 131 9.23 11.33 -14.17
CA THR A 131 8.96 10.75 -12.85
C THR A 131 10.18 10.72 -11.93
N GLY A 132 11.39 10.83 -12.48
CA GLY A 132 12.66 10.68 -11.77
C GLY A 132 12.90 9.24 -11.26
N LYS A 133 12.05 8.28 -11.63
CA LYS A 133 12.19 6.84 -11.36
C LYS A 133 12.58 6.12 -12.65
N LYS A 134 13.45 5.12 -12.56
CA LYS A 134 13.70 4.20 -13.68
C LYS A 134 12.47 3.30 -13.85
N ALA A 135 11.97 3.17 -15.08
CA ALA A 135 10.86 2.27 -15.39
C ALA A 135 11.16 0.84 -14.93
N GLY A 136 10.14 0.11 -14.45
CA GLY A 136 10.26 -1.27 -13.98
C GLY A 136 11.12 -1.43 -12.72
N THR A 137 11.08 -0.47 -11.81
CA THR A 137 11.81 -0.55 -10.54
C THR A 137 11.35 -1.74 -9.71
N ASP A 138 10.05 -2.02 -9.68
CA ASP A 138 9.46 -3.10 -8.90
C ASP A 138 9.80 -4.47 -9.50
N ILE A 139 9.79 -4.60 -10.82
CA ILE A 139 10.25 -5.82 -11.52
C ILE A 139 11.70 -6.12 -11.15
N ARG A 140 12.60 -5.13 -11.22
CA ARG A 140 14.01 -5.31 -10.87
C ARG A 140 14.26 -5.70 -9.41
N ARG A 141 13.30 -5.42 -8.54
CA ARG A 141 13.33 -5.81 -7.13
C ARG A 141 12.68 -7.17 -6.87
N GLY A 142 12.13 -7.80 -7.90
CA GLY A 142 11.41 -9.06 -7.78
C GLY A 142 10.03 -8.92 -7.11
N VAL A 143 9.45 -7.70 -7.10
CA VAL A 143 8.11 -7.49 -6.56
C VAL A 143 7.09 -7.99 -7.59
N ALA A 144 6.24 -8.90 -7.17
CA ALA A 144 5.17 -9.46 -8.00
C ALA A 144 3.99 -8.48 -8.05
N THR A 145 4.02 -7.54 -9.01
CA THR A 145 2.91 -6.61 -9.27
C THR A 145 1.85 -7.24 -10.19
N LEU A 146 0.63 -6.69 -10.21
CA LEU A 146 -0.46 -7.26 -11.02
C LEU A 146 -0.09 -7.51 -12.49
N PRO A 147 0.57 -6.59 -13.21
CA PRO A 147 0.99 -6.87 -14.59
C PRO A 147 1.90 -8.09 -14.72
N MET A 148 2.81 -8.32 -13.76
CA MET A 148 3.69 -9.48 -13.76
C MET A 148 2.95 -10.78 -13.44
N LEU A 149 1.98 -10.72 -12.51
CA LEU A 149 1.13 -11.86 -12.17
C LEU A 149 0.27 -12.27 -13.36
N LEU A 150 -0.38 -11.31 -14.04
CA LEU A 150 -1.16 -11.57 -15.25
C LEU A 150 -0.29 -12.12 -16.40
N LEU A 151 0.90 -11.56 -16.60
CA LEU A 151 1.84 -12.07 -17.60
C LEU A 151 2.26 -13.52 -17.28
N SER A 152 2.50 -13.82 -16.01
CA SER A 152 2.88 -15.18 -15.56
C SER A 152 1.72 -16.17 -15.74
N GLU A 153 0.48 -15.75 -15.54
CA GLU A 153 -0.69 -16.57 -15.80
C GLU A 153 -0.88 -16.83 -17.31
N ASP A 154 -0.78 -15.79 -18.14
CA ASP A 154 -0.90 -15.91 -19.59
C ASP A 154 0.22 -16.77 -20.18
N ALA A 155 1.43 -16.67 -19.67
CA ALA A 155 2.60 -17.47 -20.11
C ALA A 155 2.40 -18.98 -19.98
N ARG A 156 1.50 -19.43 -19.10
CA ARG A 156 1.14 -20.87 -18.98
C ARG A 156 0.41 -21.39 -20.23
N ARG A 157 -0.22 -20.49 -21.00
CA ARG A 157 -1.05 -20.81 -22.16
C ARG A 157 -0.51 -20.23 -23.46
N ASN A 158 0.33 -19.18 -23.39
CA ASN A 158 0.81 -18.41 -24.52
C ASN A 158 2.36 -18.39 -24.57
N LYS A 159 2.92 -18.98 -25.66
CA LYS A 159 4.37 -19.06 -25.86
C LYS A 159 5.06 -17.71 -26.06
N GLU A 160 4.34 -16.69 -26.56
CA GLU A 160 4.91 -15.35 -26.72
C GLU A 160 5.06 -14.68 -25.35
N SER A 161 4.06 -14.79 -24.48
CA SER A 161 4.12 -14.28 -23.11
C SER A 161 5.19 -15.00 -22.29
N ALA A 162 5.38 -16.31 -22.50
CA ALA A 162 6.44 -17.08 -21.84
C ALA A 162 7.85 -16.56 -22.20
N LYS A 163 8.07 -16.06 -23.42
CA LYS A 163 9.36 -15.46 -23.83
C LYS A 163 9.65 -14.12 -23.15
N LEU A 164 8.62 -13.41 -22.68
CA LEU A 164 8.80 -12.13 -21.99
C LEU A 164 9.24 -12.30 -20.53
N LEU A 165 9.10 -13.51 -19.98
CA LEU A 165 9.52 -13.83 -18.61
C LEU A 165 10.96 -14.38 -18.52
N THR A 166 11.62 -14.65 -19.65
CA THR A 166 13.00 -15.12 -19.76
C THR A 166 13.96 -14.00 -20.05
#